data_3721c11dc66125d241683ddcbe356bcb
#
_entry.id   3721c11dc66125d241683ddcbe356bcb
#
_cell.length_a   1.000
_cell.length_b   1.000
_cell.length_c   1.000
_cell.angle_alpha   90.00
_cell.angle_beta   90.00
_cell.angle_gamma   90.00
#
_symmetry.space_group_name_H-M   'P 1'
#
loop_
_entity.id
_entity.type
_entity.pdbx_description
1 polymer ?
#
loop_
_entity_poly.entity_id
_entity_poly.type
_entity_poly.pdbx_seq_one_letter_code
_entity_poly.pdbx_strand_id
1 'polypeptide(L)'
;NVEDITYNDDMTEFEISLASSDLAPSEYFIGFLPLFTAPVYQQVNGIAEKDVDYTLAVKDSSDGSETTQTYEENKSDWESFKASMGGTSSDDMNNTSSSETKVDKISLTSDSSSLEYSGFETMPYEDGSSDILGIVKFNFTNKTDSPDSATSFYNIKAYQNSVELTWYMGNGNAACDNTYKTVLKDTSIETGFAFMLQDAESPITVYAYDGFMSDSPCQVQEIAIK
;
A
#
# COMPACT_ATOMS: atom_id res chain seq x y z
N ASN A 1 -5.72 -13.27 15.72
CA ASN A 1 -6.79 -12.93 16.72
C ASN A 1 -8.19 -12.84 16.10
N VAL A 2 -8.36 -12.79 14.76
CA VAL A 2 -9.67 -12.86 14.11
C VAL A 2 -10.13 -14.32 14.08
N GLU A 3 -11.32 -14.60 14.63
CA GLU A 3 -11.90 -15.94 14.67
C GLU A 3 -12.84 -16.18 13.49
N ASP A 4 -13.68 -15.18 13.17
CA ASP A 4 -14.67 -15.29 12.11
C ASP A 4 -15.05 -13.92 11.54
N ILE A 5 -15.51 -13.92 10.29
CA ILE A 5 -16.09 -12.76 9.61
C ILE A 5 -17.32 -13.25 8.87
N THR A 6 -18.49 -12.73 9.25
CA THR A 6 -19.75 -13.05 8.61
C THR A 6 -20.44 -11.80 8.05
N TYR A 7 -21.30 -12.00 7.08
CA TYR A 7 -22.11 -10.94 6.47
C TYR A 7 -23.42 -11.52 5.91
N ASN A 8 -24.43 -10.66 5.78
CA ASN A 8 -25.68 -11.03 5.14
C ASN A 8 -25.61 -10.93 3.60
N ASP A 9 -26.59 -11.51 2.90
CA ASP A 9 -26.62 -11.61 1.44
C ASP A 9 -26.61 -10.25 0.75
N ASP A 10 -27.13 -9.19 1.39
CA ASP A 10 -27.20 -7.83 0.84
C ASP A 10 -25.96 -6.97 1.19
N MET A 11 -25.03 -7.50 1.94
CA MET A 11 -23.85 -6.79 2.49
C MET A 11 -24.22 -5.47 3.20
N THR A 12 -25.27 -5.52 4.00
CA THR A 12 -25.73 -4.43 4.88
C THR A 12 -25.42 -4.69 6.35
N GLU A 13 -25.04 -5.91 6.70
CA GLU A 13 -24.69 -6.31 8.04
C GLU A 13 -23.42 -7.14 8.02
N PHE A 14 -22.44 -6.75 8.81
CA PHE A 14 -21.17 -7.45 8.99
C PHE A 14 -20.94 -7.74 10.46
N GLU A 15 -20.38 -8.91 10.77
CA GLU A 15 -19.93 -9.27 12.10
C GLU A 15 -18.50 -9.78 12.03
N ILE A 16 -17.63 -9.25 12.88
CA ILE A 16 -16.25 -9.68 13.07
C ILE A 16 -16.11 -10.19 14.49
N SER A 17 -15.76 -11.46 14.65
CA SER A 17 -15.45 -12.08 15.94
C SER A 17 -13.94 -12.11 16.16
N LEU A 18 -13.52 -11.60 17.30
CA LEU A 18 -12.13 -11.54 17.72
C LEU A 18 -11.91 -12.46 18.93
N ALA A 19 -10.78 -13.17 18.97
CA ALA A 19 -10.35 -13.89 20.16
C ALA A 19 -9.94 -12.93 21.29
N SER A 20 -9.49 -11.72 20.93
CA SER A 20 -9.10 -10.64 21.84
C SER A 20 -9.03 -9.33 21.07
N SER A 21 -9.35 -8.23 21.74
CA SER A 21 -9.20 -6.87 21.22
C SER A 21 -7.73 -6.40 21.11
N ASP A 22 -6.77 -7.17 21.62
CA ASP A 22 -5.33 -6.90 21.46
C ASP A 22 -4.87 -7.32 20.05
N LEU A 23 -5.20 -6.49 19.07
CA LEU A 23 -4.93 -6.73 17.66
C LEU A 23 -3.50 -6.31 17.29
N ALA A 24 -2.82 -7.14 16.49
CA ALA A 24 -1.60 -6.72 15.81
C ALA A 24 -1.92 -5.62 14.78
N PRO A 25 -0.97 -4.71 14.45
CA PRO A 25 -1.21 -3.60 13.50
C PRO A 25 -1.81 -4.05 12.16
N SER A 26 -1.40 -5.21 11.64
CA SER A 26 -1.96 -5.79 10.40
C SER A 26 -3.41 -6.25 10.53
N GLU A 27 -3.89 -6.52 11.73
CA GLU A 27 -5.25 -7.00 11.99
C GLU A 27 -6.25 -5.84 12.11
N TYR A 28 -5.79 -4.61 12.38
CA TYR A 28 -6.67 -3.43 12.40
C TYR A 28 -7.37 -3.18 11.06
N PHE A 29 -6.74 -3.58 9.94
CA PHE A 29 -7.35 -3.41 8.61
C PHE A 29 -8.61 -4.25 8.41
N ILE A 30 -8.79 -5.31 9.17
CA ILE A 30 -9.96 -6.20 9.05
C ILE A 30 -11.24 -5.45 9.37
N GLY A 31 -11.22 -4.54 10.34
CA GLY A 31 -12.35 -3.67 10.68
C GLY A 31 -12.78 -2.75 9.54
N PHE A 32 -11.91 -2.49 8.57
CA PHE A 32 -12.21 -1.65 7.40
C PHE A 32 -12.60 -2.45 6.14
N LEU A 33 -12.57 -3.79 6.17
CA LEU A 33 -12.97 -4.62 5.02
C LEU A 33 -14.37 -4.28 4.49
N PRO A 34 -15.41 -4.09 5.32
CA PRO A 34 -16.74 -3.72 4.85
C PRO A 34 -16.76 -2.41 4.06
N LEU A 35 -15.90 -1.44 4.43
CA LEU A 35 -15.80 -0.14 3.76
C LEU A 35 -15.41 -0.26 2.28
N PHE A 36 -14.68 -1.29 1.90
CA PHE A 36 -14.23 -1.52 0.52
C PHE A 36 -15.11 -2.52 -0.23
N THR A 37 -15.77 -3.44 0.47
CA THR A 37 -16.54 -4.53 -0.17
C THR A 37 -18.02 -4.19 -0.31
N ALA A 38 -18.65 -3.64 0.72
CA ALA A 38 -20.08 -3.33 0.71
C ALA A 38 -20.47 -2.30 -0.36
N PRO A 39 -19.77 -1.16 -0.55
CA PRO A 39 -20.12 -0.20 -1.58
C PRO A 39 -20.07 -0.80 -2.99
N VAL A 40 -19.04 -1.59 -3.30
CA VAL A 40 -18.91 -2.25 -4.59
C VAL A 40 -20.06 -3.22 -4.84
N TYR A 41 -20.36 -4.08 -3.87
CA TYR A 41 -21.43 -5.06 -3.99
C TYR A 41 -22.81 -4.40 -4.14
N GLN A 42 -23.13 -3.44 -3.27
CA GLN A 42 -24.41 -2.75 -3.27
C GLN A 42 -24.63 -1.95 -4.57
N GLN A 43 -23.60 -1.26 -5.07
CA GLN A 43 -23.69 -0.50 -6.34
C GLN A 43 -23.85 -1.41 -7.55
N VAL A 44 -23.17 -2.56 -7.61
CA VAL A 44 -23.36 -3.58 -8.66
C VAL A 44 -24.81 -4.11 -8.65
N ASN A 45 -25.44 -4.18 -7.48
CA ASN A 45 -26.83 -4.60 -7.32
C ASN A 45 -27.84 -3.44 -7.43
N GLY A 46 -27.42 -2.25 -7.89
CA GLY A 46 -28.30 -1.13 -8.26
C GLY A 46 -28.57 -0.14 -7.13
N ILE A 47 -27.89 -0.24 -6.00
CA ILE A 47 -27.96 0.77 -4.94
C ILE A 47 -27.16 2.00 -5.39
N ALA A 48 -27.76 3.19 -5.30
CA ALA A 48 -27.03 4.41 -5.64
C ALA A 48 -25.93 4.69 -4.58
N GLU A 49 -24.80 5.27 -5.01
CA GLU A 49 -23.65 5.54 -4.12
C GLU A 49 -24.04 6.26 -2.84
N LYS A 50 -24.93 7.23 -2.90
CA LYS A 50 -25.43 8.01 -1.75
C LYS A 50 -26.33 7.21 -0.79
N ASP A 51 -26.83 6.05 -1.22
CA ASP A 51 -27.73 5.18 -0.47
C ASP A 51 -26.99 3.91 0.03
N VAL A 52 -25.68 3.82 -0.19
CA VAL A 52 -24.81 2.76 0.37
C VAL A 52 -24.78 2.90 1.88
N ASP A 53 -25.09 1.81 2.57
CA ASP A 53 -25.06 1.77 4.03
C ASP A 53 -24.80 0.34 4.53
N TYR A 54 -24.20 0.23 5.72
CA TYR A 54 -24.07 -1.03 6.45
C TYR A 54 -23.86 -0.79 7.93
N THR A 55 -24.04 -1.86 8.69
CA THR A 55 -23.70 -1.94 10.12
C THR A 55 -22.59 -2.98 10.31
N LEU A 56 -21.53 -2.61 11.02
CA LEU A 56 -20.45 -3.50 11.42
C LEU A 56 -20.52 -3.74 12.93
N ALA A 57 -20.69 -5.00 13.35
CA ALA A 57 -20.55 -5.45 14.73
C ALA A 57 -19.16 -6.09 14.91
N VAL A 58 -18.43 -5.69 15.94
CA VAL A 58 -17.16 -6.30 16.36
C VAL A 58 -17.35 -6.88 17.75
N LYS A 59 -17.17 -8.19 17.88
CA LYS A 59 -17.31 -8.97 19.12
C LYS A 59 -15.96 -9.44 19.62
N ASP A 60 -15.66 -9.19 20.88
CA ASP A 60 -14.48 -9.72 21.57
C ASP A 60 -14.89 -10.94 22.42
N SER A 61 -14.38 -12.12 22.05
CA SER A 61 -14.68 -13.36 22.77
C SER A 61 -14.00 -13.44 24.14
N SER A 62 -12.95 -12.63 24.36
CA SER A 62 -12.19 -12.67 25.63
C SER A 62 -12.94 -12.05 26.80
N ASP A 63 -13.75 -11.03 26.56
CA ASP A 63 -14.51 -10.32 27.60
C ASP A 63 -16.02 -10.21 27.31
N GLY A 64 -16.44 -10.65 26.12
CA GLY A 64 -17.83 -10.62 25.68
C GLY A 64 -18.32 -9.23 25.27
N SER A 65 -17.42 -8.27 25.09
CA SER A 65 -17.78 -6.93 24.61
C SER A 65 -18.19 -6.96 23.14
N GLU A 66 -19.11 -6.06 22.78
CA GLU A 66 -19.55 -5.85 21.41
C GLU A 66 -19.60 -4.36 21.12
N THR A 67 -19.02 -3.95 19.99
CA THR A 67 -19.11 -2.58 19.46
C THR A 67 -19.79 -2.63 18.11
N THR A 68 -20.61 -1.63 17.80
CA THR A 68 -21.30 -1.52 16.53
C THR A 68 -20.98 -0.18 15.89
N GLN A 69 -20.69 -0.18 14.60
CA GLN A 69 -20.40 1.00 13.80
C GLN A 69 -21.27 1.03 12.55
N THR A 70 -21.73 2.21 12.16
CA THR A 70 -22.37 2.47 10.86
C THR A 70 -21.32 2.69 9.77
N TYR A 71 -21.74 2.68 8.50
CA TYR A 71 -20.88 3.02 7.36
C TYR A 71 -20.16 4.36 7.55
N GLU A 72 -20.89 5.41 7.95
CA GLU A 72 -20.30 6.74 8.13
C GLU A 72 -19.32 6.82 9.31
N GLU A 73 -19.57 6.11 10.40
CA GLU A 73 -18.63 6.01 11.53
C GLU A 73 -17.38 5.26 11.14
N ASN A 74 -17.52 4.10 10.48
CA ASN A 74 -16.39 3.31 10.01
C ASN A 74 -15.54 4.08 8.99
N LYS A 75 -16.17 4.86 8.09
CA LYS A 75 -15.50 5.75 7.16
C LYS A 75 -14.75 6.88 7.88
N SER A 76 -15.33 7.48 8.91
CA SER A 76 -14.68 8.50 9.73
C SER A 76 -13.46 7.95 10.47
N ASP A 77 -13.58 6.73 11.02
CA ASP A 77 -12.47 6.05 11.68
C ASP A 77 -11.35 5.70 10.71
N TRP A 78 -11.70 5.30 9.47
CA TRP A 78 -10.74 5.09 8.39
C TRP A 78 -9.97 6.37 8.05
N GLU A 79 -10.67 7.52 7.91
CA GLU A 79 -10.00 8.81 7.65
C GLU A 79 -9.07 9.21 8.82
N SER A 80 -9.53 8.99 10.06
CA SER A 80 -8.72 9.23 11.26
C SER A 80 -7.50 8.32 11.33
N PHE A 81 -7.66 7.05 10.97
CA PHE A 81 -6.58 6.06 10.88
C PHE A 81 -5.56 6.46 9.82
N LYS A 82 -6.00 6.83 8.60
CA LYS A 82 -5.12 7.34 7.55
C LYS A 82 -4.33 8.57 8.03
N ALA A 83 -5.00 9.52 8.70
CA ALA A 83 -4.36 10.72 9.25
C ALA A 83 -3.29 10.37 10.29
N SER A 84 -3.54 9.38 11.16
CA SER A 84 -2.58 8.91 12.16
C SER A 84 -1.35 8.23 11.56
N MET A 85 -1.51 7.63 10.37
CA MET A 85 -0.44 7.00 9.61
C MET A 85 0.34 7.99 8.72
N GLY A 86 0.11 9.28 8.84
CA GLY A 86 0.77 10.33 8.06
C GLY A 86 0.08 10.65 6.73
N GLY A 87 -1.12 10.12 6.48
CA GLY A 87 -1.95 10.47 5.34
C GLY A 87 -2.71 11.77 5.60
N THR A 88 -2.60 12.76 4.75
CA THR A 88 -3.47 13.94 4.77
C THR A 88 -4.88 13.53 4.40
N SER A 89 -5.88 13.97 5.20
CA SER A 89 -7.30 13.70 4.95
C SER A 89 -7.75 14.22 3.59
N SER A 90 -8.61 13.45 2.92
CA SER A 90 -9.14 13.71 1.57
C SER A 90 -10.15 14.86 1.45
N ASP A 91 -10.33 15.72 2.46
CA ASP A 91 -11.30 16.82 2.43
C ASP A 91 -10.78 18.13 1.79
N ASP A 92 -9.56 18.14 1.24
CA ASP A 92 -9.04 19.26 0.44
C ASP A 92 -8.95 18.92 -1.06
N MET A 93 -10.03 18.39 -1.64
CA MET A 93 -10.18 18.32 -3.11
C MET A 93 -10.49 19.69 -3.72
N ASN A 94 -9.99 20.76 -3.13
CA ASN A 94 -9.96 22.05 -3.81
C ASN A 94 -8.69 22.81 -3.47
N ASN A 95 -7.67 22.58 -4.31
CA ASN A 95 -6.50 23.44 -4.44
C ASN A 95 -5.37 23.26 -3.42
N THR A 96 -4.82 22.04 -3.30
CA THR A 96 -3.38 21.92 -3.01
C THR A 96 -2.76 21.04 -4.09
N SER A 97 -2.10 21.66 -5.03
CA SER A 97 -1.10 21.05 -5.89
C SER A 97 -0.13 20.34 -4.94
N SER A 98 -0.29 19.02 -4.73
CA SER A 98 0.74 18.20 -4.11
C SER A 98 1.95 18.29 -5.04
N SER A 99 2.92 19.10 -4.66
CA SER A 99 4.08 19.38 -5.48
C SER A 99 4.90 18.10 -5.57
N GLU A 100 4.77 17.41 -6.72
CA GLU A 100 5.74 16.39 -7.11
C GLU A 100 7.14 17.00 -7.01
N THR A 101 7.94 16.49 -6.09
CA THR A 101 9.33 16.95 -5.98
C THR A 101 10.17 16.12 -6.93
N LYS A 102 10.52 16.71 -8.10
CA LYS A 102 11.48 16.08 -9.00
C LYS A 102 12.87 16.12 -8.36
N VAL A 103 13.51 14.95 -8.32
CA VAL A 103 14.84 14.75 -7.75
C VAL A 103 15.74 14.00 -8.72
N ASP A 104 17.04 14.24 -8.64
CA ASP A 104 18.02 13.45 -9.39
C ASP A 104 18.15 12.03 -8.83
N LYS A 105 17.88 11.87 -7.54
CA LYS A 105 17.96 10.60 -6.83
C LYS A 105 16.94 10.57 -5.69
N ILE A 106 16.05 9.57 -5.70
CA ILE A 106 15.08 9.36 -4.62
C ILE A 106 15.82 9.06 -3.31
N SER A 107 15.47 9.83 -2.27
CA SER A 107 15.96 9.65 -0.90
C SER A 107 14.87 10.08 0.07
N LEU A 108 14.15 9.12 0.62
CA LEU A 108 13.10 9.31 1.61
C LEU A 108 13.64 8.95 2.99
N THR A 109 13.38 9.79 3.98
CA THR A 109 13.83 9.55 5.35
C THR A 109 12.80 10.07 6.33
N SER A 110 12.38 9.19 7.25
CA SER A 110 11.51 9.50 8.38
C SER A 110 12.14 9.00 9.68
N ASP A 111 11.44 9.18 10.79
CA ASP A 111 11.84 8.62 12.09
C ASP A 111 11.74 7.10 12.11
N SER A 112 10.88 6.51 11.26
CA SER A 112 10.58 5.08 11.24
C SER A 112 11.40 4.30 10.22
N SER A 113 11.86 4.93 9.13
CA SER A 113 12.58 4.24 8.05
C SER A 113 13.35 5.20 7.16
N SER A 114 14.18 4.63 6.27
CA SER A 114 14.72 5.35 5.12
C SER A 114 14.75 4.46 3.88
N LEU A 115 14.59 5.09 2.71
CA LEU A 115 14.66 4.46 1.41
C LEU A 115 15.53 5.32 0.49
N GLU A 116 16.66 4.80 0.02
CA GLU A 116 17.60 5.51 -0.84
C GLU A 116 17.78 4.76 -2.16
N TYR A 117 17.55 5.42 -3.28
CA TYR A 117 17.81 4.84 -4.59
C TYR A 117 19.27 4.38 -4.71
N SER A 118 19.50 3.11 -5.06
CA SER A 118 20.83 2.51 -5.20
C SER A 118 21.21 2.21 -6.64
N GLY A 119 20.23 2.02 -7.54
CA GLY A 119 20.54 1.73 -8.94
C GLY A 119 19.33 1.24 -9.74
N PHE A 120 19.61 1.01 -11.04
CA PHE A 120 18.66 0.43 -11.97
C PHE A 120 19.37 -0.62 -12.84
N GLU A 121 18.69 -1.72 -13.11
CA GLU A 121 19.15 -2.72 -14.06
C GLU A 121 18.00 -3.30 -14.85
N THR A 122 18.29 -3.91 -15.99
CA THR A 122 17.32 -4.65 -16.80
C THR A 122 17.65 -6.14 -16.80
N MET A 123 16.62 -6.96 -16.87
CA MET A 123 16.76 -8.41 -17.05
C MET A 123 15.67 -8.97 -17.97
N PRO A 124 15.93 -10.06 -18.72
CA PRO A 124 14.89 -10.74 -19.47
C PRO A 124 13.80 -11.28 -18.54
N TYR A 125 12.55 -11.25 -18.99
CA TYR A 125 11.47 -11.96 -18.31
C TYR A 125 11.56 -13.47 -18.60
N GLU A 126 11.38 -14.31 -17.57
CA GLU A 126 11.72 -15.74 -17.62
C GLU A 126 10.72 -16.64 -18.38
N ASP A 127 9.64 -16.10 -18.93
CA ASP A 127 8.62 -16.88 -19.66
C ASP A 127 9.00 -17.27 -21.08
N GLY A 128 10.20 -16.88 -21.53
CA GLY A 128 10.69 -17.10 -22.89
C GLY A 128 10.17 -16.09 -23.92
N SER A 129 9.47 -15.05 -23.49
CA SER A 129 9.11 -13.90 -24.32
C SER A 129 10.34 -13.00 -24.55
N SER A 130 10.17 -11.98 -25.40
CA SER A 130 11.16 -10.91 -25.56
C SER A 130 11.01 -9.79 -24.54
N ASP A 131 10.14 -9.96 -23.53
CA ASP A 131 9.82 -8.97 -22.55
C ASP A 131 11.00 -8.72 -21.60
N ILE A 132 11.11 -7.48 -21.14
CA ILE A 132 12.21 -7.02 -20.30
C ILE A 132 11.65 -6.42 -19.03
N LEU A 133 12.21 -6.82 -17.90
CA LEU A 133 11.97 -6.20 -16.62
C LEU A 133 12.98 -5.09 -16.35
N GLY A 134 12.50 -3.92 -15.90
CA GLY A 134 13.31 -2.87 -15.30
C GLY A 134 13.24 -3.01 -13.78
N ILE A 135 14.40 -3.13 -13.13
CA ILE A 135 14.49 -3.28 -11.68
C ILE A 135 15.04 -1.99 -11.07
N VAL A 136 14.20 -1.30 -10.32
CA VAL A 136 14.58 -0.11 -9.56
C VAL A 136 15.03 -0.56 -8.17
N LYS A 137 16.27 -0.27 -7.80
CA LYS A 137 16.88 -0.72 -6.56
C LYS A 137 16.99 0.41 -5.54
N PHE A 138 16.77 0.05 -4.28
CA PHE A 138 16.88 0.96 -3.14
C PHE A 138 17.60 0.28 -1.98
N ASN A 139 18.30 1.06 -1.17
CA ASN A 139 18.70 0.66 0.17
C ASN A 139 17.58 1.05 1.15
N PHE A 140 16.93 0.06 1.73
CA PHE A 140 15.94 0.24 2.77
C PHE A 140 16.58 0.05 4.15
N THR A 141 16.25 0.93 5.11
CA THR A 141 16.65 0.79 6.52
C THR A 141 15.43 0.89 7.42
N ASN A 142 15.21 -0.12 8.25
CA ASN A 142 14.20 -0.07 9.31
C ASN A 142 14.78 0.63 10.54
N LYS A 143 14.09 1.65 11.08
CA LYS A 143 14.47 2.38 12.30
C LYS A 143 13.53 2.11 13.47
N THR A 144 12.45 1.33 13.26
CA THR A 144 11.51 0.97 14.32
C THR A 144 12.04 -0.18 15.18
N ASP A 145 11.48 -0.35 16.38
CA ASP A 145 11.83 -1.46 17.26
C ASP A 145 11.29 -2.82 16.78
N SER A 146 10.26 -2.81 15.90
CA SER A 146 9.69 -4.01 15.30
C SER A 146 10.38 -4.39 13.99
N PRO A 147 10.58 -5.69 13.70
CA PRO A 147 11.05 -6.13 12.38
C PRO A 147 10.04 -5.71 11.31
N ASP A 148 10.53 -5.08 10.22
CA ASP A 148 9.64 -4.62 9.16
C ASP A 148 10.30 -4.64 7.78
N SER A 149 9.51 -4.50 6.70
CA SER A 149 9.95 -4.55 5.31
C SER A 149 9.77 -3.22 4.59
N ALA A 150 10.42 -3.05 3.44
CA ALA A 150 10.30 -1.84 2.63
C ALA A 150 8.85 -1.55 2.21
N THR A 151 8.08 -2.60 1.89
CA THR A 151 6.69 -2.48 1.42
C THR A 151 5.70 -2.06 2.50
N SER A 152 6.07 -2.15 3.78
CA SER A 152 5.25 -1.62 4.88
C SER A 152 5.29 -0.09 4.97
N PHE A 153 6.38 0.52 4.47
CA PHE A 153 6.61 1.97 4.57
C PHE A 153 6.46 2.70 3.25
N TYR A 154 6.72 2.03 2.11
CA TYR A 154 6.84 2.70 0.83
C TYR A 154 6.05 2.00 -0.27
N ASN A 155 5.41 2.81 -1.12
CA ASN A 155 4.82 2.36 -2.36
C ASN A 155 5.61 2.96 -3.53
N ILE A 156 6.03 2.11 -4.48
CA ILE A 156 6.82 2.53 -5.65
C ILE A 156 6.02 2.23 -6.90
N LYS A 157 5.82 3.25 -7.72
CA LYS A 157 5.23 3.13 -9.06
C LYS A 157 6.22 3.56 -10.11
N ALA A 158 6.13 2.99 -11.30
CA ALA A 158 6.93 3.39 -12.44
C ALA A 158 6.04 3.60 -13.68
N TYR A 159 6.42 4.56 -14.49
CA TYR A 159 5.76 4.92 -15.74
C TYR A 159 6.77 4.94 -16.87
N GLN A 160 6.37 4.50 -18.05
CA GLN A 160 7.12 4.64 -19.29
C GLN A 160 6.16 5.14 -20.36
N ASN A 161 6.57 6.13 -21.14
CA ASN A 161 5.72 6.75 -22.16
C ASN A 161 4.36 7.22 -21.61
N SER A 162 4.33 7.73 -20.37
CA SER A 162 3.13 8.19 -19.65
C SER A 162 2.11 7.08 -19.29
N VAL A 163 2.50 5.80 -19.37
CA VAL A 163 1.68 4.65 -18.98
C VAL A 163 2.29 3.98 -17.76
N GLU A 164 1.45 3.69 -16.75
CA GLU A 164 1.89 2.96 -15.55
C GLU A 164 2.35 1.54 -15.94
N LEU A 165 3.51 1.16 -15.43
CA LEU A 165 4.09 -0.16 -15.67
C LEU A 165 3.56 -1.18 -14.67
N THR A 166 3.35 -2.40 -15.14
CA THR A 166 2.95 -3.52 -14.26
C THR A 166 4.10 -3.94 -13.37
N TRP A 167 3.84 -3.98 -12.07
CA TRP A 167 4.78 -4.48 -11.08
C TRP A 167 4.84 -6.02 -11.08
N TYR A 168 6.04 -6.57 -11.00
CA TYR A 168 6.30 -8.00 -10.99
C TYR A 168 7.04 -8.46 -9.74
N MET A 169 6.58 -9.57 -9.16
CA MET A 169 7.20 -10.22 -8.01
C MET A 169 7.86 -11.55 -8.42
N GLY A 170 8.89 -11.97 -7.67
CA GLY A 170 9.43 -13.32 -7.81
C GLY A 170 10.12 -13.59 -9.14
N ASN A 171 11.02 -12.70 -9.56
CA ASN A 171 11.71 -12.75 -10.85
C ASN A 171 13.16 -13.30 -10.77
N GLY A 172 13.54 -13.91 -9.64
CA GLY A 172 14.89 -14.46 -9.44
C GLY A 172 15.97 -13.41 -9.15
N ASN A 173 15.63 -12.12 -9.05
CA ASN A 173 16.56 -11.06 -8.67
C ASN A 173 16.66 -10.95 -7.16
N ALA A 174 17.88 -10.97 -6.61
CA ALA A 174 18.12 -10.96 -5.18
C ALA A 174 17.56 -9.70 -4.47
N ALA A 175 17.60 -8.53 -5.11
CA ALA A 175 17.03 -7.31 -4.55
C ALA A 175 15.49 -7.40 -4.50
N CYS A 176 14.86 -7.92 -5.54
CA CYS A 176 13.40 -8.15 -5.57
C CYS A 176 12.96 -9.17 -4.52
N ASP A 177 13.74 -10.24 -4.31
CA ASP A 177 13.49 -11.24 -3.26
C ASP A 177 13.57 -10.63 -1.85
N ASN A 178 14.27 -9.52 -1.69
CA ASN A 178 14.42 -8.82 -0.41
C ASN A 178 13.29 -7.82 -0.12
N THR A 179 12.48 -7.45 -1.10
CA THR A 179 11.47 -6.38 -0.98
C THR A 179 10.45 -6.65 0.14
N TYR A 180 10.13 -7.91 0.39
CA TYR A 180 9.20 -8.33 1.45
C TYR A 180 9.90 -8.88 2.70
N LYS A 181 11.24 -8.95 2.70
CA LYS A 181 11.95 -9.44 3.89
C LYS A 181 11.92 -8.40 4.98
N THR A 182 11.50 -8.82 6.16
CA THR A 182 11.57 -8.00 7.35
C THR A 182 13.02 -7.94 7.85
N VAL A 183 13.46 -6.75 8.26
CA VAL A 183 14.75 -6.51 8.87
C VAL A 183 14.60 -5.89 10.24
N LEU A 184 15.53 -6.19 11.12
CA LEU A 184 15.56 -5.63 12.47
C LEU A 184 15.89 -4.14 12.45
N LYS A 185 15.65 -3.47 13.58
CA LYS A 185 16.02 -2.06 13.77
C LYS A 185 17.48 -1.79 13.38
N ASP A 186 17.68 -0.63 12.74
CA ASP A 186 18.99 -0.13 12.28
C ASP A 186 19.70 -1.07 11.28
N THR A 187 18.95 -1.99 10.67
CA THR A 187 19.47 -2.88 9.63
C THR A 187 19.04 -2.37 8.26
N SER A 188 20.03 -2.34 7.33
CA SER A 188 19.80 -1.97 5.93
C SER A 188 19.85 -3.20 5.03
N ILE A 189 18.98 -3.21 4.00
CA ILE A 189 18.95 -4.24 2.97
C ILE A 189 18.71 -3.60 1.60
N GLU A 190 19.38 -4.10 0.55
CA GLU A 190 19.03 -3.71 -0.81
C GLU A 190 17.72 -4.38 -1.23
N THR A 191 16.73 -3.61 -1.65
CA THR A 191 15.43 -4.06 -2.15
C THR A 191 15.25 -3.65 -3.60
N GLY A 192 14.42 -4.38 -4.36
CA GLY A 192 14.19 -4.12 -5.77
C GLY A 192 12.71 -4.18 -6.15
N PHE A 193 12.27 -3.21 -6.92
CA PHE A 193 10.93 -3.17 -7.50
C PHE A 193 11.04 -3.39 -9.01
N ALA A 194 10.53 -4.52 -9.49
CA ALA A 194 10.60 -4.90 -10.89
C ALA A 194 9.32 -4.48 -11.63
N PHE A 195 9.49 -3.90 -12.82
CA PHE A 195 8.40 -3.43 -13.66
C PHE A 195 8.58 -3.96 -15.09
N MET A 196 7.47 -4.39 -15.72
CA MET A 196 7.48 -4.77 -17.12
C MET A 196 7.65 -3.54 -18.00
N LEU A 197 8.77 -3.44 -18.71
CA LEU A 197 9.05 -2.32 -19.61
C LEU A 197 8.22 -2.43 -20.89
N GLN A 198 7.78 -1.29 -21.41
CA GLN A 198 7.14 -1.21 -22.74
C GLN A 198 8.16 -1.29 -23.87
N ASP A 199 9.35 -0.72 -23.64
CA ASP A 199 10.50 -0.77 -24.55
C ASP A 199 11.81 -0.66 -23.75
N ALA A 200 12.94 -0.93 -24.44
CA ALA A 200 14.27 -0.96 -23.83
C ALA A 200 15.04 0.38 -23.99
N GLU A 201 14.43 1.41 -24.54
CA GLU A 201 15.11 2.67 -24.92
C GLU A 201 14.58 3.90 -24.19
N SER A 202 13.25 3.97 -24.03
CA SER A 202 12.60 5.12 -23.40
C SER A 202 12.86 5.16 -21.89
N PRO A 203 13.13 6.33 -21.30
CA PRO A 203 13.33 6.43 -19.85
C PRO A 203 12.07 6.05 -19.08
N ILE A 204 12.25 5.61 -17.83
CA ILE A 204 11.15 5.42 -16.88
C ILE A 204 11.10 6.58 -15.89
N THR A 205 9.89 6.92 -15.46
CA THR A 205 9.66 7.87 -14.37
C THR A 205 9.18 7.10 -13.15
N VAL A 206 9.94 7.16 -12.07
CA VAL A 206 9.68 6.45 -10.82
C VAL A 206 9.09 7.43 -9.81
N TYR A 207 7.98 7.04 -9.20
CA TYR A 207 7.29 7.74 -8.12
C TYR A 207 7.49 6.97 -6.83
N ALA A 208 8.03 7.63 -5.82
CA ALA A 208 8.18 7.07 -4.48
C ALA A 208 7.21 7.74 -3.52
N TYR A 209 6.33 6.96 -2.96
CA TYR A 209 5.33 7.39 -1.98
C TYR A 209 5.82 7.04 -0.57
N ASP A 210 5.77 8.02 0.33
CA ASP A 210 5.98 7.78 1.76
C ASP A 210 4.65 7.35 2.38
N GLY A 211 4.59 6.08 2.79
CA GLY A 211 3.37 5.42 3.24
C GLY A 211 2.75 4.51 2.17
N PHE A 212 2.36 3.32 2.60
CA PHE A 212 1.77 2.28 1.75
C PHE A 212 0.47 2.75 1.06
N MET A 213 -0.30 3.62 1.71
CA MET A 213 -1.61 4.11 1.26
C MET A 213 -1.57 5.57 0.77
N SER A 214 -0.39 6.15 0.58
CA SER A 214 -0.29 7.53 0.11
C SER A 214 -0.70 7.64 -1.37
N ASP A 215 -1.60 8.56 -1.68
CA ASP A 215 -2.02 8.89 -3.06
C ASP A 215 -1.13 9.97 -3.70
N SER A 216 -0.29 10.60 -2.92
CA SER A 216 0.60 11.67 -3.38
C SER A 216 2.05 11.23 -3.31
N PRO A 217 2.80 11.28 -4.43
CA PRO A 217 4.22 10.95 -4.43
C PRO A 217 5.01 11.98 -3.62
N CYS A 218 5.95 11.51 -2.80
CA CYS A 218 6.90 12.38 -2.13
C CYS A 218 8.00 12.85 -3.08
N GLN A 219 8.54 11.91 -3.89
CA GLN A 219 9.64 12.20 -4.81
C GLN A 219 9.46 11.48 -6.15
N VAL A 220 9.93 12.14 -7.22
CA VAL A 220 9.86 11.65 -8.60
C VAL A 220 11.25 11.71 -9.24
N GLN A 221 11.70 10.59 -9.79
CA GLN A 221 12.99 10.45 -10.45
C GLN A 221 12.81 9.90 -11.86
N GLU A 222 13.47 10.52 -12.84
CA GLU A 222 13.61 9.96 -14.20
C GLU A 222 14.89 9.11 -14.30
N ILE A 223 14.77 7.90 -14.84
CA ILE A 223 15.86 6.94 -14.99
C ILE A 223 16.01 6.59 -16.47
N ALA A 224 17.17 6.87 -17.04
CA ALA A 224 17.51 6.45 -18.40
C ALA A 224 17.82 4.96 -18.43
N ILE A 225 17.26 4.24 -19.41
CA ILE A 225 17.61 2.86 -19.71
C ILE A 225 18.90 2.89 -20.54
N LYS A 226 19.92 2.12 -20.13
CA LYS A 226 21.23 2.05 -20.79
C LYS A 226 21.49 0.68 -21.36
#